data_708139f39ee7f8420350f18f4f5abd5b
#
_entry.id   708139f39ee7f8420350f18f4f5abd5b
#
_cell.length_a   1.000
_cell.length_b   1.000
_cell.length_c   1.000
_cell.angle_alpha   90.00
_cell.angle_beta   90.00
_cell.angle_gamma   90.00
#
_symmetry.space_group_name_H-M   'P 1'
#
loop_
_entity.id
_entity.type
_entity.pdbx_description
1 polymer ?
#
loop_
_entity_poly.entity_id
_entity_poly.type
_entity_poly.pdbx_seq_one_letter_code
_entity_poly.pdbx_strand_id
1 'polypeptide(L)'
;MNKFPAFCFLLFVFCFTLSSCKKDSFITTSDARLRLTADALKYDTVFTTTGSITKSFKIINENDQKLRLSKVKLMGGAGSSYKMNVNGSATTEVNDLEIAANDSIYVFVSVTINPNAANLPFIVSDSILIS
;
A
#
# COMPACT_ATOMS: atom_id res chain seq x y z
N MET A 1 -7.26 -45.98 39.42
CA MET A 1 -7.49 -44.52 39.40
C MET A 1 -7.34 -44.05 37.97
N ASN A 2 -8.49 -43.71 37.35
CA ASN A 2 -8.54 -43.41 35.94
C ASN A 2 -8.11 -41.95 35.68
N LYS A 3 -6.92 -41.77 35.14
CA LYS A 3 -6.37 -40.46 34.74
C LYS A 3 -6.95 -39.97 33.40
N PHE A 4 -7.80 -40.77 32.76
CA PHE A 4 -8.36 -40.53 31.45
C PHE A 4 -9.31 -39.30 31.39
N PRO A 5 -10.20 -39.02 32.38
CA PRO A 5 -11.08 -37.87 32.31
C PRO A 5 -10.35 -36.54 32.48
N ALA A 6 -9.24 -36.48 33.24
CA ALA A 6 -8.46 -35.27 33.44
C ALA A 6 -7.71 -34.88 32.17
N PHE A 7 -7.23 -35.85 31.40
CA PHE A 7 -6.53 -35.60 30.13
C PHE A 7 -7.49 -35.08 29.06
N CYS A 8 -8.70 -35.67 28.96
CA CYS A 8 -9.74 -35.18 28.05
C CYS A 8 -10.21 -33.74 28.39
N PHE A 9 -10.31 -33.43 29.69
CA PHE A 9 -10.69 -32.11 30.13
C PHE A 9 -9.60 -31.05 29.78
N LEU A 10 -8.33 -31.40 29.94
CA LEU A 10 -7.21 -30.53 29.56
C LEU A 10 -7.17 -30.27 28.05
N LEU A 11 -7.43 -31.29 27.24
CA LEU A 11 -7.48 -31.19 25.77
C LEU A 11 -8.66 -30.34 25.30
N PHE A 12 -9.80 -30.43 25.99
CA PHE A 12 -11.00 -29.64 25.71
C PHE A 12 -10.78 -28.15 26.03
N VAL A 13 -10.11 -27.82 27.14
CA VAL A 13 -9.76 -26.45 27.50
C VAL A 13 -8.75 -25.86 26.50
N PHE A 14 -7.80 -26.65 26.02
CA PHE A 14 -6.80 -26.24 25.04
C PHE A 14 -7.43 -25.89 23.67
N CYS A 15 -8.49 -26.60 23.25
CA CYS A 15 -9.21 -26.29 22.02
C CYS A 15 -9.97 -24.95 22.07
N PHE A 16 -10.44 -24.52 23.24
CA PHE A 16 -11.13 -23.22 23.38
C PHE A 16 -10.21 -22.01 23.30
N THR A 17 -8.92 -22.16 23.56
CA THR A 17 -7.96 -21.05 23.52
C THR A 17 -7.50 -20.68 22.10
N LEU A 18 -7.77 -21.51 21.10
CA LEU A 18 -7.36 -21.27 19.72
C LEU A 18 -8.41 -20.52 18.87
N SER A 19 -9.56 -20.18 19.43
CA SER A 19 -10.63 -19.49 18.72
C SER A 19 -10.48 -17.97 18.74
N SER A 20 -9.26 -17.46 18.46
CA SER A 20 -9.06 -16.02 18.21
C SER A 20 -9.32 -15.71 16.74
N CYS A 21 -10.58 -15.81 16.33
CA CYS A 21 -11.01 -15.29 15.03
C CYS A 21 -11.05 -13.77 15.11
N LYS A 22 -10.00 -13.09 14.65
CA LYS A 22 -10.05 -11.64 14.45
C LYS A 22 -11.13 -11.35 13.42
N LYS A 23 -12.15 -10.65 13.86
CA LYS A 23 -13.22 -10.18 12.98
C LYS A 23 -12.60 -9.24 11.96
N ASP A 24 -12.63 -9.60 10.69
CA ASP A 24 -12.20 -8.77 9.55
C ASP A 24 -13.20 -7.62 9.36
N SER A 25 -13.19 -6.66 10.28
CA SER A 25 -14.03 -5.48 10.20
C SER A 25 -13.25 -4.32 9.57
N PHE A 26 -13.92 -3.59 8.67
CA PHE A 26 -13.39 -2.33 8.16
C PHE A 26 -13.61 -1.22 9.16
N ILE A 27 -12.68 -0.26 9.16
CA ILE A 27 -12.85 0.97 9.89
C ILE A 27 -13.97 1.80 9.25
N THR A 28 -14.94 2.22 10.04
CA THR A 28 -16.09 3.01 9.59
C THR A 28 -16.13 4.40 10.22
N THR A 29 -15.15 4.70 11.07
CA THR A 29 -15.05 5.99 11.76
C THR A 29 -14.17 6.95 10.98
N SER A 30 -14.40 8.24 11.15
CA SER A 30 -13.57 9.32 10.58
C SER A 30 -12.17 9.42 11.20
N ASP A 31 -11.87 8.64 12.23
CA ASP A 31 -10.61 8.66 12.96
C ASP A 31 -9.57 7.68 12.39
N ALA A 32 -9.78 7.20 11.17
CA ALA A 32 -8.86 6.32 10.49
C ALA A 32 -7.46 6.94 10.38
N ARG A 33 -6.46 6.24 10.91
CA ARG A 33 -5.06 6.67 10.90
C ARG A 33 -4.35 6.06 9.71
N LEU A 34 -3.88 6.93 8.84
CA LEU A 34 -3.06 6.60 7.70
C LEU A 34 -1.72 7.32 7.82
N ARG A 35 -0.62 6.59 7.65
CA ARG A 35 0.71 7.19 7.65
C ARG A 35 1.43 6.88 6.34
N LEU A 36 2.04 7.90 5.76
CA LEU A 36 2.94 7.77 4.63
C LEU A 36 4.40 7.83 5.13
N THR A 37 5.28 7.04 4.55
CA THR A 37 6.71 7.07 4.91
C THR A 37 7.46 8.19 4.22
N ALA A 38 6.88 8.78 3.18
CA ALA A 38 7.41 9.97 2.49
C ALA A 38 6.25 10.77 1.89
N ASP A 39 6.30 12.08 2.05
CA ASP A 39 5.34 13.02 1.45
C ASP A 39 5.74 13.43 0.03
N ALA A 40 7.02 13.28 -0.32
CA ALA A 40 7.53 13.59 -1.64
C ALA A 40 8.70 12.67 -2.01
N LEU A 41 8.71 12.23 -3.26
CA LEU A 41 9.82 11.51 -3.87
C LEU A 41 10.54 12.47 -4.82
N LYS A 42 11.81 12.80 -4.48
CA LYS A 42 12.64 13.66 -5.32
C LYS A 42 13.56 12.81 -6.17
N TYR A 43 13.58 13.08 -7.46
CA TYR A 43 14.49 12.48 -8.42
C TYR A 43 15.47 13.57 -8.87
N ASP A 44 16.74 13.19 -8.97
CA ASP A 44 17.77 14.05 -9.55
C ASP A 44 17.65 14.03 -11.08
N THR A 45 18.75 14.31 -11.78
CA THR A 45 18.79 14.31 -13.24
C THR A 45 18.40 12.92 -13.79
N VAL A 46 17.39 12.90 -14.66
CA VAL A 46 16.96 11.70 -15.38
C VAL A 46 17.35 11.83 -16.85
N PHE A 47 18.08 10.85 -17.36
CA PHE A 47 18.44 10.82 -18.77
C PHE A 47 17.26 10.32 -19.62
N THR A 48 17.09 10.92 -20.79
CA THR A 48 15.97 10.63 -21.70
C THR A 48 15.94 9.20 -22.23
N THR A 49 17.09 8.53 -22.28
CA THR A 49 17.23 7.16 -22.82
C THR A 49 17.21 6.09 -21.74
N THR A 50 17.41 6.48 -20.49
CA THR A 50 17.47 5.57 -19.35
C THR A 50 16.51 6.09 -18.28
N GLY A 51 15.57 5.26 -17.86
CA GLY A 51 14.65 5.63 -16.76
C GLY A 51 15.41 5.96 -15.47
N SER A 52 14.73 6.65 -14.56
CA SER A 52 15.26 6.90 -13.21
C SER A 52 15.41 5.61 -12.41
N ILE A 53 16.15 5.71 -11.31
CA ILE A 53 16.02 4.71 -10.23
C ILE A 53 14.57 4.68 -9.74
N THR A 54 14.11 3.52 -9.35
CA THR A 54 12.80 3.36 -8.73
C THR A 54 12.91 3.76 -7.25
N LYS A 55 12.06 4.68 -6.81
CA LYS A 55 11.89 5.02 -5.40
C LYS A 55 10.56 4.49 -4.90
N SER A 56 10.41 4.35 -3.60
CA SER A 56 9.18 3.85 -3.00
C SER A 56 8.83 4.59 -1.73
N PHE A 57 7.54 4.57 -1.40
CA PHE A 57 7.01 4.89 -0.09
C PHE A 57 6.01 3.82 0.32
N LYS A 58 5.69 3.81 1.61
CA LYS A 58 4.66 2.93 2.16
C LYS A 58 3.44 3.73 2.54
N ILE A 59 2.29 3.12 2.32
CA ILE A 59 1.01 3.51 2.91
C ILE A 59 0.77 2.54 4.06
N ILE A 60 0.73 3.05 5.29
CA ILE A 60 0.65 2.26 6.51
C ILE A 60 -0.71 2.46 7.16
N ASN A 61 -1.40 1.38 7.41
CA ASN A 61 -2.61 1.35 8.22
C ASN A 61 -2.20 1.16 9.68
N GLU A 62 -2.29 2.22 10.50
CA GLU A 62 -1.96 2.19 11.94
C GLU A 62 -3.17 1.81 12.82
N ASN A 63 -4.23 1.29 12.21
CA ASN A 63 -5.43 0.88 12.91
C ASN A 63 -5.43 -0.63 13.15
N ASP A 64 -6.15 -1.07 14.15
CA ASP A 64 -6.38 -2.49 14.48
C ASP A 64 -7.50 -3.15 13.65
N GLN A 65 -8.02 -2.43 12.67
CA GLN A 65 -9.03 -2.87 11.72
C GLN A 65 -8.54 -2.66 10.29
N LYS A 66 -9.15 -3.35 9.32
CA LYS A 66 -8.88 -3.14 7.90
C LYS A 66 -9.23 -1.71 7.48
N LEU A 67 -8.35 -1.11 6.69
CA LEU A 67 -8.59 0.17 6.04
C LEU A 67 -8.84 -0.07 4.54
N ARG A 68 -9.85 0.62 4.00
CA ARG A 68 -10.10 0.65 2.56
C ARG A 68 -9.86 2.06 2.06
N LEU A 69 -8.91 2.17 1.14
CA LEU A 69 -8.70 3.39 0.38
C LEU A 69 -9.60 3.36 -0.85
N SER A 70 -10.41 4.39 -1.03
CA SER A 70 -11.29 4.48 -2.19
C SER A 70 -10.50 4.62 -3.48
N LYS A 71 -9.34 5.29 -3.42
CA LYS A 71 -8.53 5.54 -4.59
C LYS A 71 -7.06 5.83 -4.28
N VAL A 72 -6.17 5.23 -5.08
CA VAL A 72 -4.77 5.65 -5.22
C VAL A 72 -4.54 5.92 -6.71
N LYS A 73 -4.22 7.17 -7.07
CA LYS A 73 -4.16 7.60 -8.46
C LYS A 73 -2.98 8.52 -8.73
N LEU A 74 -2.25 8.21 -9.79
CA LEU A 74 -1.27 9.13 -10.39
C LEU A 74 -2.03 10.18 -11.20
N MET A 75 -1.93 11.45 -10.81
CA MET A 75 -2.81 12.50 -11.35
C MET A 75 -2.57 12.80 -12.82
N GLY A 76 -1.32 12.70 -13.30
CA GLY A 76 -1.01 12.81 -14.74
C GLY A 76 -1.44 11.60 -15.58
N GLY A 77 -1.87 10.51 -14.92
CA GLY A 77 -2.39 9.32 -15.59
C GLY A 77 -1.43 8.70 -16.61
N ALA A 78 -1.96 8.25 -17.74
CA ALA A 78 -1.18 7.61 -18.79
C ALA A 78 -0.20 8.56 -19.50
N GLY A 79 -0.45 9.86 -19.48
CA GLY A 79 0.42 10.89 -20.05
C GLY A 79 1.56 11.34 -19.14
N SER A 80 1.58 10.87 -17.90
CA SER A 80 2.63 11.20 -16.94
C SER A 80 3.98 10.62 -17.36
N SER A 81 5.04 11.40 -17.12
CA SER A 81 6.42 10.88 -17.17
C SER A 81 6.73 9.91 -16.03
N TYR A 82 5.88 9.88 -15.00
CA TYR A 82 5.99 8.98 -13.87
C TYR A 82 5.27 7.66 -14.16
N LYS A 83 5.82 6.58 -13.64
CA LYS A 83 5.24 5.24 -13.65
C LYS A 83 5.05 4.79 -12.22
N MET A 84 3.86 4.32 -11.91
CA MET A 84 3.49 3.88 -10.57
C MET A 84 3.25 2.36 -10.57
N ASN A 85 3.67 1.71 -9.50
CA ASN A 85 3.35 0.32 -9.21
C ASN A 85 2.87 0.24 -7.77
N VAL A 86 1.66 -0.24 -7.57
CA VAL A 86 1.04 -0.40 -6.26
C VAL A 86 1.00 -1.88 -5.92
N ASN A 87 1.70 -2.26 -4.87
CA ASN A 87 1.73 -3.63 -4.34
C ASN A 87 2.03 -4.69 -5.42
N GLY A 88 2.98 -4.41 -6.33
CA GLY A 88 3.39 -5.32 -7.41
C GLY A 88 2.64 -5.14 -8.73
N SER A 89 1.56 -4.35 -8.77
CA SER A 89 0.78 -4.09 -9.97
C SER A 89 1.14 -2.74 -10.59
N ALA A 90 1.64 -2.74 -11.82
CA ALA A 90 1.90 -1.52 -12.59
C ALA A 90 0.57 -0.90 -13.03
N THR A 91 0.28 0.31 -12.57
CA THR A 91 -1.01 0.97 -12.81
C THR A 91 -0.90 2.48 -12.64
N THR A 92 -1.84 3.21 -13.22
CA THR A 92 -2.02 4.65 -12.96
C THR A 92 -3.11 4.92 -11.95
N GLU A 93 -3.96 3.93 -11.65
CA GLU A 93 -5.05 4.08 -10.69
C GLU A 93 -5.41 2.71 -10.09
N VAL A 94 -5.66 2.69 -8.78
CA VAL A 94 -6.25 1.57 -8.04
C VAL A 94 -7.43 2.09 -7.26
N ASN A 95 -8.55 1.38 -7.33
CA ASN A 95 -9.74 1.66 -6.53
C ASN A 95 -9.95 0.56 -5.49
N ASP A 96 -10.61 0.89 -4.38
CA ASP A 96 -10.96 -0.04 -3.32
C ASP A 96 -9.78 -0.86 -2.77
N LEU A 97 -8.65 -0.18 -2.56
CA LEU A 97 -7.44 -0.81 -2.05
C LEU A 97 -7.55 -1.11 -0.57
N GLU A 98 -7.50 -2.38 -0.22
CA GLU A 98 -7.59 -2.83 1.18
C GLU A 98 -6.21 -3.01 1.79
N ILE A 99 -6.04 -2.51 3.00
CA ILE A 99 -4.84 -2.69 3.82
C ILE A 99 -5.27 -3.34 5.13
N ALA A 100 -4.68 -4.49 5.45
CA ALA A 100 -4.98 -5.21 6.69
C ALA A 100 -4.64 -4.37 7.93
N ALA A 101 -5.17 -4.76 9.08
CA ALA A 101 -4.88 -4.11 10.36
C ALA A 101 -3.39 -4.13 10.67
N ASN A 102 -2.82 -2.99 11.04
CA ASN A 102 -1.39 -2.83 11.37
C ASN A 102 -0.44 -3.29 10.26
N ASP A 103 -0.87 -3.17 9.00
CA ASP A 103 -0.11 -3.58 7.81
C ASP A 103 0.19 -2.39 6.89
N SER A 104 1.00 -2.62 5.87
CA SER A 104 1.39 -1.59 4.92
C SER A 104 1.51 -2.14 3.51
N ILE A 105 1.31 -1.28 2.53
CA ILE A 105 1.58 -1.58 1.13
C ILE A 105 2.68 -0.66 0.59
N TYR A 106 3.43 -1.16 -0.38
CA TYR A 106 4.43 -0.37 -1.10
C TYR A 106 3.84 0.26 -2.35
N VAL A 107 4.22 1.52 -2.56
CA VAL A 107 4.03 2.22 -3.82
C VAL A 107 5.41 2.53 -4.38
N PHE A 108 5.71 1.98 -5.54
CA PHE A 108 6.96 2.21 -6.26
C PHE A 108 6.71 3.22 -7.37
N VAL A 109 7.64 4.14 -7.54
CA VAL A 109 7.55 5.19 -8.55
C VAL A 109 8.88 5.31 -9.27
N SER A 110 8.82 5.41 -10.59
CA SER A 110 9.97 5.71 -11.45
C SER A 110 9.61 6.82 -12.44
N VAL A 111 10.60 7.48 -13.00
CA VAL A 111 10.44 8.53 -14.01
C VAL A 111 11.04 8.05 -15.32
N THR A 112 10.34 8.29 -16.43
CA THR A 112 10.85 8.01 -17.77
C THR A 112 10.49 9.19 -18.67
N ILE A 113 11.50 9.81 -19.28
CA ILE A 113 11.32 10.91 -20.20
C ILE A 113 11.35 10.39 -21.63
N ASN A 114 10.33 10.74 -22.43
CA ASN A 114 10.28 10.40 -23.85
C ASN A 114 11.28 11.29 -24.61
N PRO A 115 12.33 10.74 -25.20
CA PRO A 115 13.34 11.53 -25.93
C PRO A 115 12.80 12.16 -27.23
N ASN A 116 11.69 11.64 -27.74
CA ASN A 116 11.08 12.11 -28.99
C ASN A 116 9.98 13.18 -28.74
N ALA A 117 9.78 13.62 -27.50
CA ALA A 117 8.86 14.69 -27.23
C ALA A 117 9.33 16.00 -27.89
N ALA A 118 8.42 16.71 -28.55
CA ALA A 118 8.75 17.95 -29.28
C ALA A 118 9.31 19.04 -28.35
N ASN A 119 8.95 19.02 -27.07
CA ASN A 119 9.46 19.89 -26.02
C ASN A 119 9.86 19.03 -24.82
N LEU A 120 11.14 18.90 -24.58
CA LEU A 120 11.64 18.23 -23.39
C LEU A 120 11.52 19.16 -22.18
N PRO A 121 10.74 18.81 -21.15
CA PRO A 121 10.63 19.63 -19.96
C PRO A 121 11.94 19.56 -19.15
N PHE A 122 12.40 20.70 -18.67
CA PHE A 122 13.54 20.77 -17.73
C PHE A 122 13.17 20.21 -16.35
N ILE A 123 11.91 20.36 -15.96
CA ILE A 123 11.38 19.90 -14.69
C ILE A 123 10.07 19.14 -14.97
N VAL A 124 9.97 17.94 -14.44
CA VAL A 124 8.73 17.16 -14.42
C VAL A 124 8.26 16.99 -12.99
N SER A 125 6.98 17.18 -12.76
CA SER A 125 6.34 16.94 -11.48
C SER A 125 4.98 16.29 -11.70
N ASP A 126 4.56 15.48 -10.74
CA ASP A 126 3.24 14.87 -10.69
C ASP A 126 2.85 14.65 -9.24
N SER A 127 1.65 14.23 -8.99
CA SER A 127 1.14 13.94 -7.66
C SER A 127 0.38 12.62 -7.63
N ILE A 128 0.34 12.00 -6.46
CA ILE A 128 -0.44 10.79 -6.21
C ILE A 128 -1.55 11.17 -5.24
N LEU A 129 -2.79 11.01 -5.67
CA LEU A 129 -3.97 11.14 -4.83
C LEU A 129 -4.15 9.84 -4.04
N ILE A 130 -4.34 9.96 -2.74
CA ILE A 130 -4.69 8.85 -1.82
C ILE A 130 -5.92 9.30 -1.05
N SER A 131 -7.02 8.55 -1.16
CA SER A 131 -8.32 8.89 -0.53
C SER A 131 -9.06 7.64 -0.04
#